data_0ec8c03642b301e02da1a01436743ff2
#
_entry.id   0ec8c03642b301e02da1a01436743ff2
#
_cell.length_a   1.000
_cell.length_b   1.000
_cell.length_c   1.000
_cell.angle_alpha   90.00
_cell.angle_beta   90.00
_cell.angle_gamma   90.00
#
_symmetry.space_group_name_H-M   'P 1'
#
loop_
_entity.id
_entity.type
_entity.pdbx_description
1 polymer ?
#
loop_
_entity_poly.entity_id
_entity_poly.type
_entity_poly.pdbx_seq_one_letter_code
_entity_poly.pdbx_strand_id
1 'polypeptide(L)'
;MMKFLLKEWKTIFFLVLVAGAVFVRAVHYEDWMIIKSDQIRDAMISLRVLDEGIGAFPLLGPRAGETSLRLGPLFYSFQSVSALLFGSASPGILALPTLLFSILSIPLFFLVARRIFDRDWSMILTIVFSYGFLAIEYARFSWNPNSTPFFSLLFLYAFLRLIAEESSRTYRWYALLGLAYGIVSQLHFTVLAALPLFVVIFSVFRFHRVRAAWSFRGVGVFLGVVFLLYLPVFASDFLSGGKNVGEFFEAVHAKESGNSLIENVRTVSKNFGEYFFRIATGYFGGSKPFQYGGLLIVSLGVLLSGWLFRNERDESKRDMFLALPVWILAFFVLFLPLATTVDKPRFFLPMLFVPPLFFGMISLLPVEGRKKMIVSVSSGALLCLGLGSNIFFSYHWLSEIRMSTHRYVSPKKDTVVLKMKKDDMWWTWGQIKEAAEYMIKDCPHENILIDYKGQAADFMHTTLYAFRLAGDDRIRRSRTYDGPSFCKYTLTKAKPGGNIEDDQWDIGDMRIVVLDKRGGSFDAGARGKDDAEEASNGYEYWSDVAQYFSK
;
A
#
# COMPACT_ATOMS: atom_id res chain seq x y z
N MET A 1 31.66 -18.79 23.10
CA MET A 1 30.24 -18.68 22.74
C MET A 1 29.44 -17.86 23.76
N MET A 2 29.39 -18.21 25.04
CA MET A 2 28.61 -17.49 26.07
C MET A 2 29.02 -16.02 26.26
N LYS A 3 30.33 -15.67 26.30
CA LYS A 3 30.80 -14.27 26.37
C LYS A 3 30.43 -13.44 25.14
N PHE A 4 30.36 -14.05 23.95
CA PHE A 4 29.88 -13.39 22.71
C PHE A 4 28.38 -13.11 22.79
N LEU A 5 27.58 -14.09 23.22
CA LEU A 5 26.13 -13.92 23.39
C LEU A 5 25.80 -12.84 24.43
N LEU A 6 26.55 -12.78 25.53
CA LEU A 6 26.36 -11.75 26.55
C LEU A 6 26.76 -10.35 26.06
N LYS A 7 27.69 -10.22 25.10
CA LYS A 7 28.07 -8.94 24.52
C LYS A 7 27.06 -8.46 23.47
N GLU A 8 26.53 -9.38 22.65
CA GLU A 8 25.68 -9.05 21.51
C GLU A 8 24.18 -9.31 21.74
N TRP A 9 23.77 -9.61 23.00
CA TRP A 9 22.39 -10.00 23.31
C TRP A 9 21.34 -8.99 22.80
N LYS A 10 21.65 -7.68 22.87
CA LYS A 10 20.73 -6.63 22.37
C LYS A 10 20.52 -6.75 20.86
N THR A 11 21.61 -7.02 20.12
CA THR A 11 21.56 -7.19 18.66
C THR A 11 20.80 -8.45 18.30
N ILE A 12 21.05 -9.56 19.02
CA ILE A 12 20.36 -10.82 18.78
C ILE A 12 18.87 -10.66 19.08
N PHE A 13 18.52 -10.04 20.21
CA PHE A 13 17.13 -9.78 20.56
C PHE A 13 16.43 -8.87 19.55
N PHE A 14 17.10 -7.81 19.09
CA PHE A 14 16.60 -6.95 18.01
C PHE A 14 16.31 -7.75 16.74
N LEU A 15 17.26 -8.60 16.29
CA LEU A 15 17.08 -9.41 15.09
C LEU A 15 15.94 -10.42 15.22
N VAL A 16 15.75 -11.01 16.41
CA VAL A 16 14.60 -11.91 16.70
C VAL A 16 13.28 -11.14 16.57
N LEU A 17 13.19 -9.94 17.12
CA LEU A 17 11.99 -9.11 17.00
C LEU A 17 11.73 -8.69 15.54
N VAL A 18 12.77 -8.32 14.80
CA VAL A 18 12.65 -8.01 13.36
C VAL A 18 12.19 -9.24 12.58
N ALA A 19 12.74 -10.43 12.87
CA ALA A 19 12.29 -11.68 12.25
C ALA A 19 10.82 -11.98 12.58
N GLY A 20 10.37 -11.71 13.81
CA GLY A 20 8.95 -11.78 14.17
C GLY A 20 8.06 -10.81 13.36
N ALA A 21 8.52 -9.58 13.13
CA ALA A 21 7.81 -8.61 12.31
C ALA A 21 7.72 -9.04 10.82
N VAL A 22 8.76 -9.68 10.29
CA VAL A 22 8.77 -10.28 8.96
C VAL A 22 7.79 -11.46 8.90
N PHE A 23 7.83 -12.34 9.91
CA PHE A 23 6.92 -13.48 10.01
C PHE A 23 5.45 -13.06 9.99
N VAL A 24 5.06 -12.05 10.77
CA VAL A 24 3.68 -11.54 10.80
C VAL A 24 3.22 -11.00 9.44
N ARG A 25 4.14 -10.46 8.63
CA ARG A 25 3.84 -10.04 7.26
C ARG A 25 3.64 -11.21 6.30
N ALA A 26 4.36 -12.32 6.53
CA ALA A 26 4.46 -13.43 5.58
C ALA A 26 3.56 -14.64 5.94
N VAL A 27 3.10 -14.78 7.19
CA VAL A 27 2.29 -15.92 7.63
C VAL A 27 0.99 -16.02 6.83
N HIS A 28 0.71 -17.21 6.27
CA HIS A 28 -0.45 -17.47 5.39
C HIS A 28 -0.67 -16.35 4.35
N TYR A 29 0.43 -15.92 3.72
CA TYR A 29 0.47 -14.71 2.91
C TYR A 29 -0.56 -14.71 1.78
N GLU A 30 -0.70 -15.81 1.07
CA GLU A 30 -1.63 -15.96 -0.03
C GLU A 30 -3.06 -16.24 0.46
N ASP A 31 -3.25 -17.24 1.31
CA ASP A 31 -4.59 -17.70 1.71
C ASP A 31 -5.38 -16.62 2.47
N TRP A 32 -4.70 -15.81 3.28
CA TRP A 32 -5.33 -14.74 4.07
C TRP A 32 -5.35 -13.39 3.34
N MET A 33 -5.03 -13.35 2.06
CA MET A 33 -5.06 -12.12 1.28
C MET A 33 -6.49 -11.73 0.94
N ILE A 34 -6.85 -10.48 1.23
CA ILE A 34 -8.12 -9.89 0.82
C ILE A 34 -7.92 -9.27 -0.55
N ILE A 35 -8.68 -9.71 -1.54
CA ILE A 35 -8.54 -9.30 -2.94
C ILE A 35 -9.82 -8.64 -3.40
N LYS A 36 -9.69 -7.46 -3.99
CA LYS A 36 -10.77 -6.68 -4.59
C LYS A 36 -10.58 -6.51 -6.10
N SER A 37 -11.57 -5.95 -6.78
CA SER A 37 -11.60 -5.78 -8.24
C SER A 37 -10.35 -5.13 -8.83
N ASP A 38 -9.78 -4.11 -8.17
CA ASP A 38 -8.55 -3.46 -8.65
C ASP A 38 -7.38 -4.43 -8.73
N GLN A 39 -7.18 -5.28 -7.71
CA GLN A 39 -6.10 -6.26 -7.72
C GLN A 39 -6.31 -7.34 -8.78
N ILE A 40 -7.55 -7.71 -9.09
CA ILE A 40 -7.84 -8.69 -10.15
C ILE A 40 -7.56 -8.11 -11.52
N ARG A 41 -8.00 -6.86 -11.79
CA ARG A 41 -7.65 -6.17 -13.03
C ARG A 41 -6.12 -6.16 -13.23
N ASP A 42 -5.37 -5.81 -12.20
CA ASP A 42 -3.92 -5.73 -12.23
C ASP A 42 -3.29 -7.12 -12.41
N ALA A 43 -3.87 -8.16 -11.79
CA ALA A 43 -3.45 -9.55 -11.93
C ALA A 43 -3.68 -10.09 -13.36
N MET A 44 -4.78 -9.71 -14.00
CA MET A 44 -5.05 -10.08 -15.40
C MET A 44 -4.01 -9.52 -16.37
N ILE A 45 -3.49 -8.30 -16.11
CA ILE A 45 -2.41 -7.71 -16.90
C ILE A 45 -1.12 -8.54 -16.74
N SER A 46 -0.79 -8.91 -15.51
CA SER A 46 0.40 -9.72 -15.24
C SER A 46 0.28 -11.15 -15.79
N LEU A 47 -0.92 -11.73 -15.77
CA LEU A 47 -1.20 -13.02 -16.40
C LEU A 47 -0.98 -12.94 -17.92
N ARG A 48 -1.45 -11.87 -18.56
CA ARG A 48 -1.23 -11.65 -19.98
C ARG A 48 0.27 -11.58 -20.33
N VAL A 49 1.07 -10.90 -19.49
CA VAL A 49 2.53 -10.86 -19.67
C VAL A 49 3.15 -12.25 -19.52
N LEU A 50 2.63 -13.08 -18.60
CA LEU A 50 3.08 -14.46 -18.42
C LEU A 50 2.77 -15.32 -19.66
N ASP A 51 1.59 -15.14 -20.26
CA ASP A 51 1.12 -15.92 -21.41
C ASP A 51 1.77 -15.45 -22.74
N GLU A 52 1.87 -14.13 -22.97
CA GLU A 52 2.30 -13.53 -24.23
C GLU A 52 3.76 -13.02 -24.22
N GLY A 53 4.41 -13.02 -23.05
CA GLY A 53 5.82 -12.61 -22.88
C GLY A 53 6.03 -11.09 -22.77
N ILE A 54 7.29 -10.67 -22.98
CA ILE A 54 7.76 -9.30 -22.71
C ILE A 54 7.02 -8.24 -23.56
N GLY A 55 6.58 -8.58 -24.78
CA GLY A 55 5.82 -7.66 -25.63
C GLY A 55 4.49 -7.19 -25.04
N ALA A 56 3.93 -7.95 -24.10
CA ALA A 56 2.68 -7.63 -23.41
C ALA A 56 2.86 -6.73 -22.17
N PHE A 57 4.09 -6.27 -21.85
CA PHE A 57 4.25 -5.27 -20.78
C PHE A 57 3.52 -3.98 -21.13
N PRO A 58 2.68 -3.45 -20.22
CA PRO A 58 1.96 -2.22 -20.47
C PRO A 58 2.90 -0.99 -20.43
N LEU A 59 2.61 0.01 -21.24
CA LEU A 59 3.32 1.30 -21.23
C LEU A 59 2.82 2.24 -20.15
N LEU A 60 1.58 2.06 -19.71
CA LEU A 60 0.92 2.85 -18.67
C LEU A 60 0.48 1.97 -17.51
N GLY A 61 0.46 2.57 -16.33
CA GLY A 61 0.05 1.94 -15.08
C GLY A 61 -1.46 2.09 -14.78
N PRO A 62 -1.86 1.87 -13.51
CA PRO A 62 -3.25 2.01 -13.08
C PRO A 62 -3.74 3.46 -13.17
N ARG A 63 -5.06 3.62 -13.26
CA ARG A 63 -5.69 4.95 -13.22
C ARG A 63 -5.47 5.64 -11.87
N ALA A 64 -5.32 6.95 -11.90
CA ALA A 64 -5.20 7.78 -10.69
C ALA A 64 -6.58 8.04 -10.06
N GLY A 65 -7.13 7.04 -9.40
CA GLY A 65 -8.50 7.07 -8.87
C GLY A 65 -9.54 7.00 -9.99
N GLU A 66 -10.60 7.79 -9.90
CA GLU A 66 -11.72 7.84 -10.88
C GLU A 66 -11.43 8.72 -12.11
N THR A 67 -10.18 9.19 -12.28
CA THR A 67 -9.80 10.00 -13.45
C THR A 67 -9.29 9.13 -14.60
N SER A 68 -9.23 9.69 -15.80
CA SER A 68 -8.65 9.02 -16.98
C SER A 68 -7.12 8.99 -16.93
N LEU A 69 -6.48 9.85 -16.13
CA LEU A 69 -5.03 9.88 -15.95
C LEU A 69 -4.51 8.51 -15.52
N ARG A 70 -3.51 8.00 -16.24
CA ARG A 70 -2.77 6.79 -15.87
C ARG A 70 -1.42 7.13 -15.28
N LEU A 71 -1.05 6.39 -14.24
CA LEU A 71 0.29 6.43 -13.66
C LEU A 71 1.29 5.73 -14.60
N GLY A 72 2.58 5.76 -14.23
CA GLY A 72 3.56 4.97 -14.95
C GLY A 72 3.43 3.46 -14.63
N PRO A 73 4.02 2.58 -15.49
CA PRO A 73 3.77 1.15 -15.48
C PRO A 73 4.56 0.36 -14.43
N LEU A 74 5.43 0.98 -13.65
CA LEU A 74 6.36 0.25 -12.76
C LEU A 74 5.66 -0.67 -11.75
N PHE A 75 4.46 -0.32 -11.31
CA PHE A 75 3.69 -1.23 -10.46
C PHE A 75 3.38 -2.55 -11.18
N TYR A 76 2.87 -2.49 -12.41
CA TYR A 76 2.64 -3.68 -13.23
C TYR A 76 3.92 -4.41 -13.58
N SER A 77 5.02 -3.67 -13.83
CA SER A 77 6.31 -4.27 -14.08
C SER A 77 6.80 -5.11 -12.91
N PHE A 78 6.65 -4.64 -11.67
CA PHE A 78 7.00 -5.42 -10.48
C PHE A 78 6.18 -6.71 -10.38
N GLN A 79 4.87 -6.65 -10.60
CA GLN A 79 4.00 -7.82 -10.59
C GLN A 79 4.36 -8.80 -11.71
N SER A 80 4.50 -8.30 -12.94
CA SER A 80 4.80 -9.14 -14.11
C SER A 80 6.17 -9.78 -14.03
N VAL A 81 7.19 -9.08 -13.52
CA VAL A 81 8.51 -9.68 -13.25
C VAL A 81 8.39 -10.79 -12.21
N SER A 82 7.61 -10.58 -11.14
CA SER A 82 7.35 -11.63 -10.15
C SER A 82 6.65 -12.83 -10.79
N ALA A 83 5.63 -12.60 -11.62
CA ALA A 83 4.93 -13.67 -12.34
C ALA A 83 5.86 -14.49 -13.25
N LEU A 84 6.72 -13.80 -14.02
CA LEU A 84 7.70 -14.47 -14.90
C LEU A 84 8.76 -15.25 -14.13
N LEU A 85 9.24 -14.73 -13.00
CA LEU A 85 10.25 -15.41 -12.18
C LEU A 85 9.73 -16.70 -11.53
N PHE A 86 8.46 -16.72 -11.15
CA PHE A 86 7.85 -17.86 -10.45
C PHE A 86 6.93 -18.70 -11.33
N GLY A 87 6.73 -18.32 -12.60
CA GLY A 87 5.86 -19.03 -13.54
C GLY A 87 4.39 -19.04 -13.13
N SER A 88 3.95 -18.04 -12.36
CA SER A 88 2.58 -17.99 -11.83
C SER A 88 2.11 -16.56 -11.62
N ALA A 89 0.87 -16.28 -11.95
CA ALA A 89 0.19 -15.02 -11.67
C ALA A 89 -0.74 -15.12 -10.44
N SER A 90 -0.51 -16.09 -9.53
CA SER A 90 -1.29 -16.16 -8.29
C SER A 90 -1.15 -14.85 -7.48
N PRO A 91 -2.19 -14.43 -6.76
CA PRO A 91 -2.17 -13.18 -5.99
C PRO A 91 -1.00 -13.09 -5.01
N GLY A 92 -0.61 -14.21 -4.39
CA GLY A 92 0.55 -14.28 -3.50
C GLY A 92 1.85 -13.94 -4.23
N ILE A 93 2.07 -14.49 -5.41
CA ILE A 93 3.25 -14.23 -6.24
C ILE A 93 3.27 -12.77 -6.71
N LEU A 94 2.13 -12.23 -7.15
CA LEU A 94 2.03 -10.85 -7.62
C LEU A 94 2.26 -9.82 -6.49
N ALA A 95 2.03 -10.22 -5.25
CA ALA A 95 2.22 -9.35 -4.09
C ALA A 95 3.62 -9.46 -3.46
N LEU A 96 4.48 -10.41 -3.88
CA LEU A 96 5.84 -10.56 -3.35
C LEU A 96 6.70 -9.29 -3.43
N PRO A 97 6.67 -8.48 -4.52
CA PRO A 97 7.41 -7.22 -4.54
C PRO A 97 6.98 -6.25 -3.45
N THR A 98 5.67 -6.15 -3.17
CA THR A 98 5.13 -5.32 -2.09
C THR A 98 5.62 -5.80 -0.72
N LEU A 99 5.58 -7.10 -0.47
CA LEU A 99 6.11 -7.71 0.75
C LEU A 99 7.61 -7.41 0.90
N LEU A 100 8.39 -7.60 -0.16
CA LEU A 100 9.83 -7.34 -0.17
C LEU A 100 10.14 -5.88 0.18
N PHE A 101 9.47 -4.90 -0.45
CA PHE A 101 9.68 -3.48 -0.15
C PHE A 101 9.26 -3.13 1.28
N SER A 102 8.19 -3.74 1.80
CA SER A 102 7.81 -3.56 3.21
C SER A 102 8.87 -4.10 4.16
N ILE A 103 9.48 -5.26 3.88
CA ILE A 103 10.58 -5.84 4.66
C ILE A 103 11.83 -4.95 4.57
N LEU A 104 12.20 -4.51 3.37
CA LEU A 104 13.36 -3.63 3.15
C LEU A 104 13.19 -2.25 3.78
N SER A 105 11.96 -1.80 4.03
CA SER A 105 11.72 -0.55 4.75
C SER A 105 12.20 -0.60 6.20
N ILE A 106 12.30 -1.78 6.82
CA ILE A 106 12.75 -1.96 8.21
C ILE A 106 14.23 -1.56 8.40
N PRO A 107 15.21 -2.18 7.69
CA PRO A 107 16.60 -1.74 7.80
C PRO A 107 16.81 -0.32 7.29
N LEU A 108 16.05 0.14 6.29
CA LEU A 108 16.13 1.50 5.81
C LEU A 108 15.66 2.51 6.87
N PHE A 109 14.59 2.22 7.61
CA PHE A 109 14.16 3.03 8.73
C PHE A 109 15.23 3.08 9.84
N PHE A 110 15.88 1.96 10.14
CA PHE A 110 17.02 1.96 11.08
C PHE A 110 18.12 2.94 10.63
N LEU A 111 18.49 2.95 9.35
CA LEU A 111 19.49 3.87 8.81
C LEU A 111 19.05 5.34 8.91
N VAL A 112 17.76 5.63 8.72
CA VAL A 112 17.20 6.98 8.90
C VAL A 112 17.21 7.38 10.38
N ALA A 113 16.77 6.50 11.27
CA ALA A 113 16.81 6.77 12.72
C ALA A 113 18.22 7.00 13.24
N ARG A 114 19.23 6.28 12.70
CA ARG A 114 20.65 6.46 13.03
C ARG A 114 21.22 7.85 12.68
N ARG A 115 20.48 8.65 11.92
CA ARG A 115 20.88 10.04 11.63
C ARG A 115 20.78 10.96 12.85
N ILE A 116 19.90 10.65 13.79
CA ILE A 116 19.64 11.49 14.97
C ILE A 116 19.75 10.73 16.31
N PHE A 117 19.57 9.42 16.30
CA PHE A 117 19.60 8.61 17.52
C PHE A 117 20.86 7.74 17.59
N ASP A 118 21.22 7.34 18.80
CA ASP A 118 22.19 6.28 19.04
C ASP A 118 21.68 4.91 18.56
N ARG A 119 22.51 3.87 18.67
CA ARG A 119 22.17 2.53 18.19
C ARG A 119 20.97 1.93 18.92
N ASP A 120 20.95 2.06 20.26
CA ASP A 120 19.92 1.44 21.08
C ASP A 120 18.55 2.07 20.83
N TRP A 121 18.46 3.39 20.79
CA TRP A 121 17.23 4.09 20.42
C TRP A 121 16.80 3.78 19.00
N SER A 122 17.73 3.71 18.05
CA SER A 122 17.38 3.36 16.66
C SER A 122 16.83 1.95 16.54
N MET A 123 17.34 0.97 17.31
CA MET A 123 16.79 -0.37 17.38
C MET A 123 15.36 -0.37 17.94
N ILE A 124 15.12 0.34 19.05
CA ILE A 124 13.78 0.45 19.67
C ILE A 124 12.79 1.06 18.66
N LEU A 125 13.13 2.18 18.04
CA LEU A 125 12.25 2.86 17.06
C LEU A 125 11.99 1.98 15.85
N THR A 126 12.98 1.20 15.40
CA THR A 126 12.82 0.26 14.29
C THR A 126 11.86 -0.87 14.65
N ILE A 127 11.88 -1.37 15.88
CA ILE A 127 10.89 -2.35 16.35
C ILE A 127 9.49 -1.73 16.31
N VAL A 128 9.30 -0.52 16.85
CA VAL A 128 8.00 0.18 16.83
C VAL A 128 7.49 0.36 15.39
N PHE A 129 8.34 0.83 14.48
CA PHE A 129 8.00 0.98 13.06
C PHE A 129 7.65 -0.37 12.42
N SER A 130 8.41 -1.42 12.70
CA SER A 130 8.24 -2.73 12.06
C SER A 130 6.95 -3.45 12.49
N TYR A 131 6.42 -3.18 13.66
CA TYR A 131 5.13 -3.71 14.14
C TYR A 131 3.96 -2.76 13.93
N GLY A 132 4.14 -1.66 13.21
CA GLY A 132 3.06 -0.74 12.85
C GLY A 132 1.94 -1.47 12.09
N PHE A 133 0.70 -1.38 12.59
CA PHE A 133 -0.46 -2.10 12.02
C PHE A 133 -0.64 -1.80 10.53
N LEU A 134 -0.64 -0.51 10.13
CA LEU A 134 -0.74 -0.13 8.72
C LEU A 134 0.42 -0.67 7.87
N ALA A 135 1.63 -0.72 8.41
CA ALA A 135 2.78 -1.26 7.69
C ALA A 135 2.65 -2.79 7.47
N ILE A 136 1.99 -3.51 8.39
CA ILE A 136 1.68 -4.94 8.27
C ILE A 136 0.52 -5.14 7.29
N GLU A 137 -0.59 -4.43 7.46
CA GLU A 137 -1.80 -4.53 6.62
C GLU A 137 -1.44 -4.32 5.15
N TYR A 138 -0.77 -3.19 4.84
CA TYR A 138 -0.43 -2.82 3.46
C TYR A 138 0.76 -3.61 2.87
N ALA A 139 1.45 -4.42 3.64
CA ALA A 139 2.44 -5.38 3.14
C ALA A 139 1.80 -6.63 2.53
N ARG A 140 0.54 -6.93 2.84
CA ARG A 140 -0.07 -8.24 2.65
C ARG A 140 -0.96 -8.39 1.42
N PHE A 141 -0.96 -7.41 0.53
CA PHE A 141 -1.67 -7.49 -0.76
C PHE A 141 -1.00 -6.59 -1.80
N SER A 142 -1.22 -6.91 -3.08
CA SER A 142 -0.64 -6.15 -4.17
C SER A 142 -1.52 -4.95 -4.53
N TRP A 143 -0.99 -3.74 -4.30
CA TRP A 143 -1.64 -2.50 -4.72
C TRP A 143 -0.59 -1.42 -4.94
N ASN A 144 -0.79 -0.55 -5.93
CA ASN A 144 0.22 0.44 -6.30
C ASN A 144 0.70 1.35 -5.14
N PRO A 145 -0.14 1.86 -4.20
CA PRO A 145 0.36 2.71 -3.13
C PRO A 145 1.13 1.97 -2.03
N ASN A 146 1.03 0.63 -1.96
CA ASN A 146 1.56 -0.14 -0.83
C ASN A 146 3.08 -0.08 -0.69
N SER A 147 3.80 0.13 -1.79
CA SER A 147 5.27 0.24 -1.79
C SER A 147 5.76 1.68 -1.58
N THR A 148 4.86 2.67 -1.49
CA THR A 148 5.25 4.07 -1.27
C THR A 148 6.02 4.33 0.03
N PRO A 149 5.78 3.62 1.16
CA PRO A 149 6.56 3.82 2.38
C PRO A 149 8.06 3.59 2.17
N PHE A 150 8.43 2.52 1.48
CA PHE A 150 9.83 2.19 1.20
C PHE A 150 10.51 3.25 0.32
N PHE A 151 9.91 3.58 -0.82
CA PHE A 151 10.53 4.51 -1.76
C PHE A 151 10.50 5.96 -1.26
N SER A 152 9.50 6.36 -0.47
CA SER A 152 9.48 7.66 0.20
C SER A 152 10.58 7.78 1.25
N LEU A 153 10.78 6.73 2.05
CA LEU A 153 11.85 6.67 3.03
C LEU A 153 13.24 6.63 2.36
N LEU A 154 13.36 5.91 1.22
CA LEU A 154 14.58 5.85 0.41
C LEU A 154 14.91 7.23 -0.19
N PHE A 155 13.90 7.94 -0.69
CA PHE A 155 14.04 9.31 -1.17
C PHE A 155 14.57 10.23 -0.06
N LEU A 156 13.93 10.22 1.11
CA LEU A 156 14.36 11.01 2.26
C LEU A 156 15.80 10.68 2.66
N TYR A 157 16.14 9.40 2.77
CA TYR A 157 17.50 8.97 3.10
C TYR A 157 18.52 9.44 2.06
N ALA A 158 18.25 9.23 0.77
CA ALA A 158 19.13 9.65 -0.32
C ALA A 158 19.32 11.18 -0.35
N PHE A 159 18.23 11.94 -0.15
CA PHE A 159 18.28 13.40 -0.09
C PHE A 159 19.15 13.90 1.07
N LEU A 160 18.96 13.37 2.27
CA LEU A 160 19.74 13.72 3.46
C LEU A 160 21.23 13.31 3.32
N ARG A 161 21.49 12.20 2.62
CA ARG A 161 22.87 11.78 2.31
C ARG A 161 23.51 12.70 1.29
N LEU A 162 22.75 13.11 0.27
CA LEU A 162 23.22 14.02 -0.78
C LEU A 162 23.68 15.35 -0.18
N ILE A 163 22.86 15.98 0.68
CA ILE A 163 23.18 17.29 1.27
C ILE A 163 24.24 17.22 2.39
N ALA A 164 24.51 16.04 2.95
CA ALA A 164 25.50 15.84 4.01
C ALA A 164 26.89 15.46 3.49
N GLU A 165 27.00 15.02 2.23
CA GLU A 165 28.26 14.49 1.68
C GLU A 165 29.01 15.57 0.90
N GLU A 166 30.23 15.87 1.34
CA GLU A 166 31.14 16.86 0.69
C GLU A 166 32.05 16.23 -0.38
N SER A 167 31.85 14.95 -0.72
CA SER A 167 32.74 14.11 -1.51
C SER A 167 32.38 14.02 -2.99
N SER A 168 33.37 13.68 -3.85
CA SER A 168 33.19 13.38 -5.28
C SER A 168 32.24 12.19 -5.62
N ARG A 169 31.78 11.46 -4.61
CA ARG A 169 30.84 10.31 -4.76
C ARG A 169 29.36 10.70 -4.72
N THR A 170 29.03 11.97 -4.79
CA THR A 170 27.63 12.48 -4.75
C THR A 170 26.76 11.94 -5.87
N TYR A 171 27.30 11.54 -7.02
CA TYR A 171 26.50 11.01 -8.15
C TYR A 171 25.68 9.78 -7.78
N ARG A 172 26.16 8.92 -6.88
CA ARG A 172 25.38 7.77 -6.41
C ARG A 172 24.10 8.19 -5.69
N TRP A 173 24.14 9.31 -4.94
CA TRP A 173 22.97 9.82 -4.22
C TRP A 173 22.00 10.50 -5.16
N TYR A 174 22.47 11.18 -6.21
CA TYR A 174 21.59 11.68 -7.27
C TYR A 174 20.91 10.55 -8.03
N ALA A 175 21.63 9.48 -8.36
CA ALA A 175 21.07 8.30 -9.01
C ALA A 175 20.02 7.61 -8.11
N LEU A 176 20.34 7.42 -6.82
CA LEU A 176 19.42 6.80 -5.86
C LEU A 176 18.19 7.67 -5.60
N LEU A 177 18.35 8.99 -5.54
CA LEU A 177 17.26 9.95 -5.42
C LEU A 177 16.36 9.90 -6.66
N GLY A 178 16.94 9.85 -7.86
CA GLY A 178 16.21 9.70 -9.12
C GLY A 178 15.47 8.38 -9.21
N LEU A 179 16.10 7.28 -8.76
CA LEU A 179 15.48 5.96 -8.69
C LEU A 179 14.28 5.97 -7.73
N ALA A 180 14.47 6.46 -6.50
CA ALA A 180 13.41 6.51 -5.49
C ALA A 180 12.23 7.40 -5.94
N TYR A 181 12.53 8.59 -6.46
CA TYR A 181 11.51 9.51 -6.98
C TYR A 181 10.80 8.96 -8.21
N GLY A 182 11.56 8.48 -9.21
CA GLY A 182 10.99 7.96 -10.45
C GLY A 182 10.10 6.75 -10.24
N ILE A 183 10.39 5.92 -9.23
CA ILE A 183 9.52 4.80 -8.86
C ILE A 183 8.30 5.30 -8.09
N VAL A 184 8.49 6.04 -6.98
CA VAL A 184 7.39 6.38 -6.08
C VAL A 184 6.37 7.31 -6.73
N SER A 185 6.79 8.18 -7.64
CA SER A 185 5.91 9.06 -8.41
C SER A 185 4.96 8.30 -9.36
N GLN A 186 5.39 7.11 -9.83
CA GLN A 186 4.54 6.21 -10.62
C GLN A 186 3.64 5.32 -9.77
N LEU A 187 3.94 5.17 -8.47
CA LEU A 187 3.11 4.39 -7.56
C LEU A 187 1.93 5.18 -7.00
N HIS A 188 2.08 6.49 -6.79
CA HIS A 188 1.02 7.29 -6.19
C HIS A 188 1.07 8.76 -6.62
N PHE A 189 -0.04 9.26 -7.17
CA PHE A 189 -0.18 10.61 -7.70
C PHE A 189 0.23 11.72 -6.71
N THR A 190 -0.17 11.63 -5.44
CA THR A 190 0.16 12.69 -4.47
C THR A 190 1.64 12.78 -4.17
N VAL A 191 2.38 11.67 -4.24
CA VAL A 191 3.82 11.65 -3.97
C VAL A 191 4.59 12.31 -5.12
N LEU A 192 4.09 12.21 -6.36
CA LEU A 192 4.65 12.91 -7.52
C LEU A 192 4.83 14.41 -7.25
N ALA A 193 3.85 15.06 -6.62
CA ALA A 193 3.89 16.49 -6.33
C ALA A 193 4.45 16.83 -4.94
N ALA A 194 4.24 15.95 -3.93
CA ALA A 194 4.68 16.24 -2.56
C ALA A 194 6.20 16.25 -2.41
N LEU A 195 6.93 15.37 -3.11
CA LEU A 195 8.39 15.30 -2.95
C LEU A 195 9.13 16.51 -3.56
N PRO A 196 8.80 17.00 -4.77
CA PRO A 196 9.35 18.26 -5.25
C PRO A 196 9.01 19.43 -4.32
N LEU A 197 7.77 19.52 -3.82
CA LEU A 197 7.34 20.55 -2.88
C LEU A 197 8.17 20.46 -1.57
N PHE A 198 8.40 19.26 -1.05
CA PHE A 198 9.31 19.04 0.09
C PHE A 198 10.71 19.60 -0.18
N VAL A 199 11.31 19.29 -1.35
CA VAL A 199 12.65 19.80 -1.70
C VAL A 199 12.66 21.32 -1.78
N VAL A 200 11.64 21.94 -2.39
CA VAL A 200 11.52 23.39 -2.50
C VAL A 200 11.43 24.02 -1.12
N ILE A 201 10.50 23.58 -0.27
CA ILE A 201 10.32 24.15 1.08
C ILE A 201 11.60 23.93 1.92
N PHE A 202 12.19 22.75 1.89
CA PHE A 202 13.43 22.45 2.61
C PHE A 202 14.57 23.40 2.15
N SER A 203 14.66 23.64 0.85
CA SER A 203 15.68 24.52 0.26
C SER A 203 15.56 25.96 0.73
N VAL A 204 14.36 26.47 1.02
CA VAL A 204 14.16 27.82 1.59
C VAL A 204 14.87 27.93 2.95
N PHE A 205 14.76 26.91 3.81
CA PHE A 205 15.34 26.95 5.15
C PHE A 205 16.82 26.54 5.18
N ARG A 206 17.28 25.77 4.19
CA ARG A 206 18.63 25.19 4.14
C ARG A 206 19.34 25.48 2.82
N PHE A 207 19.10 26.66 2.26
CA PHE A 207 19.60 27.10 0.95
C PHE A 207 21.09 26.81 0.76
N HIS A 208 21.94 27.20 1.71
CA HIS A 208 23.39 27.00 1.59
C HIS A 208 23.76 25.52 1.50
N ARG A 209 23.11 24.64 2.26
CA ARG A 209 23.36 23.19 2.24
C ARG A 209 22.95 22.58 0.90
N VAL A 210 21.75 22.89 0.43
CA VAL A 210 21.23 22.38 -0.84
C VAL A 210 22.06 22.93 -2.00
N ARG A 211 22.43 24.20 -1.98
CA ARG A 211 23.31 24.82 -2.99
C ARG A 211 24.70 24.19 -3.00
N ALA A 212 25.29 23.88 -1.85
CA ALA A 212 26.60 23.23 -1.76
C ALA A 212 26.59 21.80 -2.36
N ALA A 213 25.46 21.10 -2.20
CA ALA A 213 25.26 19.78 -2.81
C ALA A 213 24.89 19.86 -4.31
N TRP A 214 24.54 21.03 -4.83
CA TRP A 214 24.07 21.21 -6.21
C TRP A 214 25.20 20.96 -7.22
N SER A 215 24.90 20.11 -8.22
CA SER A 215 25.80 19.83 -9.33
C SER A 215 24.99 19.63 -10.61
N PHE A 216 25.31 20.40 -11.68
CA PHE A 216 24.62 20.20 -12.96
C PHE A 216 24.73 18.76 -13.48
N ARG A 217 25.92 18.13 -13.35
CA ARG A 217 26.11 16.72 -13.72
C ARG A 217 25.29 15.80 -12.83
N GLY A 218 25.22 16.08 -11.52
CA GLY A 218 24.40 15.32 -10.57
C GLY A 218 22.92 15.41 -10.90
N VAL A 219 22.41 16.62 -11.18
CA VAL A 219 21.02 16.82 -11.64
C VAL A 219 20.79 16.11 -12.96
N GLY A 220 21.75 16.12 -13.89
CA GLY A 220 21.69 15.35 -15.13
C GLY A 220 21.56 13.84 -14.86
N VAL A 221 22.29 13.29 -13.88
CA VAL A 221 22.15 11.88 -13.46
C VAL A 221 20.77 11.61 -12.89
N PHE A 222 20.27 12.47 -11.98
CA PHE A 222 18.92 12.36 -11.42
C PHE A 222 17.86 12.35 -12.54
N LEU A 223 17.87 13.35 -13.41
CA LEU A 223 16.91 13.46 -14.51
C LEU A 223 17.03 12.32 -15.52
N GLY A 224 18.26 11.85 -15.81
CA GLY A 224 18.50 10.70 -16.68
C GLY A 224 17.89 9.41 -16.12
N VAL A 225 18.02 9.16 -14.81
CA VAL A 225 17.38 8.00 -14.16
C VAL A 225 15.86 8.13 -14.18
N VAL A 226 15.31 9.30 -13.85
CA VAL A 226 13.86 9.54 -13.91
C VAL A 226 13.35 9.36 -15.33
N PHE A 227 14.03 9.92 -16.33
CA PHE A 227 13.66 9.78 -17.75
C PHE A 227 13.62 8.31 -18.18
N LEU A 228 14.63 7.51 -17.83
CA LEU A 228 14.66 6.09 -18.16
C LEU A 228 13.47 5.34 -17.55
N LEU A 229 13.08 5.65 -16.31
CA LEU A 229 11.93 5.03 -15.64
C LEU A 229 10.59 5.48 -16.24
N TYR A 230 10.53 6.68 -16.81
CA TYR A 230 9.33 7.22 -17.47
C TYR A 230 9.30 6.95 -18.99
N LEU A 231 10.33 6.29 -19.55
CA LEU A 231 10.41 6.02 -20.98
C LEU A 231 9.15 5.33 -21.54
N PRO A 232 8.52 4.35 -20.85
CA PRO A 232 7.27 3.76 -21.33
C PRO A 232 6.12 4.78 -21.41
N VAL A 233 6.01 5.69 -20.44
CA VAL A 233 4.99 6.75 -20.43
C VAL A 233 5.19 7.69 -21.60
N PHE A 234 6.44 8.11 -21.85
CA PHE A 234 6.76 8.97 -23.01
C PHE A 234 6.47 8.27 -24.33
N ALA A 235 6.77 6.96 -24.43
CA ALA A 235 6.42 6.18 -25.62
C ALA A 235 4.90 6.14 -25.85
N SER A 236 4.12 5.90 -24.79
CA SER A 236 2.65 5.94 -24.86
C SER A 236 2.13 7.31 -25.28
N ASP A 237 2.64 8.39 -24.68
CA ASP A 237 2.23 9.75 -25.04
C ASP A 237 2.59 10.11 -26.49
N PHE A 238 3.76 9.69 -26.95
CA PHE A 238 4.16 9.88 -28.35
C PHE A 238 3.20 9.18 -29.31
N LEU A 239 2.82 7.92 -29.03
CA LEU A 239 1.89 7.14 -29.85
C LEU A 239 0.46 7.69 -29.82
N SER A 240 0.03 8.23 -28.69
CA SER A 240 -1.34 8.73 -28.49
C SER A 240 -1.52 10.23 -28.74
N GLY A 241 -0.47 10.92 -29.21
CA GLY A 241 -0.52 12.37 -29.45
C GLY A 241 -0.60 13.21 -28.19
N GLY A 242 -0.02 12.74 -27.06
CA GLY A 242 0.01 13.48 -25.78
C GLY A 242 -1.22 13.30 -24.91
N LYS A 243 -2.00 12.25 -25.13
CA LYS A 243 -3.27 12.01 -24.45
C LYS A 243 -3.11 11.95 -22.92
N ASN A 244 -2.13 11.21 -22.39
CA ASN A 244 -1.96 11.07 -20.95
C ASN A 244 -1.48 12.36 -20.26
N VAL A 245 -0.74 13.20 -20.99
CA VAL A 245 -0.39 14.56 -20.53
C VAL A 245 -1.63 15.45 -20.45
N GLY A 246 -2.53 15.39 -21.44
CA GLY A 246 -3.83 16.09 -21.40
C GLY A 246 -4.67 15.66 -20.20
N GLU A 247 -4.81 14.36 -19.99
CA GLU A 247 -5.51 13.74 -18.86
C GLU A 247 -4.92 14.14 -17.49
N PHE A 248 -3.61 14.44 -17.43
CA PHE A 248 -2.97 14.94 -16.21
C PHE A 248 -3.56 16.29 -15.79
N PHE A 249 -3.68 17.24 -16.70
CA PHE A 249 -4.25 18.56 -16.41
C PHE A 249 -5.74 18.46 -16.05
N GLU A 250 -6.50 17.65 -16.76
CA GLU A 250 -7.90 17.39 -16.42
C GLU A 250 -8.06 16.73 -15.04
N ALA A 251 -7.21 15.76 -14.70
CA ALA A 251 -7.25 15.10 -13.40
C ALA A 251 -6.93 16.03 -12.23
N VAL A 252 -6.04 17.01 -12.42
CA VAL A 252 -5.76 18.03 -11.41
C VAL A 252 -7.00 18.86 -11.14
N HIS A 253 -7.69 19.35 -12.18
CA HIS A 253 -8.92 20.15 -12.04
C HIS A 253 -10.09 19.31 -11.48
N ALA A 254 -10.27 18.09 -11.97
CA ALA A 254 -11.37 17.21 -11.53
C ALA A 254 -11.31 16.82 -10.04
N LYS A 255 -10.11 16.87 -9.43
CA LYS A 255 -9.90 16.54 -8.00
C LYS A 255 -9.91 17.77 -7.09
N GLU A 256 -10.01 18.95 -7.63
CA GLU A 256 -10.09 20.16 -6.81
C GLU A 256 -11.33 20.13 -5.90
N SER A 257 -11.10 20.43 -4.64
CA SER A 257 -12.18 20.61 -3.68
C SER A 257 -12.90 21.93 -3.98
N GLY A 258 -14.20 21.88 -4.23
CA GLY A 258 -15.03 23.08 -4.38
C GLY A 258 -15.28 23.86 -3.07
N ASN A 259 -14.71 23.41 -1.96
CA ASN A 259 -14.89 24.01 -0.64
C ASN A 259 -14.03 25.26 -0.44
N SER A 260 -14.39 26.07 0.55
CA SER A 260 -13.56 27.19 1.01
C SER A 260 -12.21 26.72 1.57
N LEU A 261 -11.19 27.57 1.53
CA LEU A 261 -9.86 27.25 2.10
C LEU A 261 -9.96 26.84 3.58
N ILE A 262 -10.84 27.49 4.36
CA ILE A 262 -11.03 27.19 5.79
C ILE A 262 -11.59 25.78 5.96
N GLU A 263 -12.57 25.39 5.16
CA GLU A 263 -13.14 24.03 5.17
C GLU A 263 -12.11 22.99 4.75
N ASN A 264 -11.29 23.29 3.74
CA ASN A 264 -10.21 22.41 3.32
C ASN A 264 -9.17 22.23 4.43
N VAL A 265 -8.72 23.31 5.08
CA VAL A 265 -7.82 23.25 6.25
C VAL A 265 -8.43 22.40 7.35
N ARG A 266 -9.72 22.58 7.67
CA ARG A 266 -10.42 21.79 8.70
C ARG A 266 -10.47 20.31 8.33
N THR A 267 -10.82 19.98 7.07
CA THR A 267 -10.93 18.60 6.59
C THR A 267 -9.57 17.90 6.56
N VAL A 268 -8.55 18.55 6.01
CA VAL A 268 -7.20 18.00 5.96
C VAL A 268 -6.63 17.82 7.37
N SER A 269 -6.82 18.80 8.28
CA SER A 269 -6.41 18.67 9.67
C SER A 269 -7.07 17.48 10.36
N LYS A 270 -8.38 17.28 10.15
CA LYS A 270 -9.11 16.11 10.66
C LYS A 270 -8.49 14.81 10.15
N ASN A 271 -8.21 14.70 8.85
CA ASN A 271 -7.62 13.52 8.25
C ASN A 271 -6.19 13.27 8.79
N PHE A 272 -5.37 14.33 8.92
CA PHE A 272 -4.05 14.20 9.56
C PHE A 272 -4.17 13.69 11.00
N GLY A 273 -5.08 14.23 11.79
CA GLY A 273 -5.33 13.77 13.15
C GLY A 273 -5.71 12.28 13.18
N GLU A 274 -6.68 11.88 12.37
CA GLU A 274 -7.16 10.50 12.32
C GLU A 274 -6.04 9.52 11.93
N TYR A 275 -5.32 9.80 10.84
CA TYR A 275 -4.32 8.86 10.32
C TYR A 275 -3.03 8.87 11.12
N PHE A 276 -2.59 10.00 11.68
CA PHE A 276 -1.44 10.00 12.58
C PHE A 276 -1.72 9.25 13.87
N PHE A 277 -2.93 9.36 14.43
CA PHE A 277 -3.33 8.54 15.56
C PHE A 277 -3.33 7.06 15.20
N ARG A 278 -3.87 6.71 14.03
CA ARG A 278 -3.89 5.33 13.53
C ARG A 278 -2.48 4.77 13.30
N ILE A 279 -1.57 5.55 12.70
CA ILE A 279 -0.17 5.12 12.52
C ILE A 279 0.50 4.90 13.87
N ALA A 280 0.28 5.78 14.84
CA ALA A 280 0.89 5.69 16.16
C ALA A 280 0.38 4.50 16.99
N THR A 281 -0.91 4.14 16.86
CA THR A 281 -1.58 3.18 17.77
C THR A 281 -2.15 1.95 17.08
N GLY A 282 -2.28 1.93 15.75
CA GLY A 282 -3.02 0.90 15.02
C GLY A 282 -4.55 1.01 15.16
N TYR A 283 -5.07 1.91 16.00
CA TYR A 283 -6.50 2.03 16.26
C TYR A 283 -7.25 2.59 15.04
N PHE A 284 -8.34 1.94 14.69
CA PHE A 284 -9.22 2.33 13.59
C PHE A 284 -10.58 2.79 14.12
N GLY A 285 -10.77 4.09 14.31
CA GLY A 285 -12.03 4.66 14.72
C GLY A 285 -12.06 6.17 14.53
N GLY A 286 -12.96 6.64 13.68
CA GLY A 286 -13.11 8.05 13.29
C GLY A 286 -13.74 8.96 14.34
N SER A 287 -13.62 8.66 15.65
CA SER A 287 -14.19 9.50 16.68
C SER A 287 -13.34 10.75 16.94
N LYS A 288 -13.99 11.88 17.29
CA LYS A 288 -13.33 13.17 17.55
C LYS A 288 -12.13 13.11 18.52
N PRO A 289 -12.18 12.39 19.67
CA PRO A 289 -11.05 12.31 20.59
C PRO A 289 -9.77 11.79 19.93
N PHE A 290 -9.86 10.80 19.05
CA PHE A 290 -8.69 10.23 18.37
C PHE A 290 -8.14 11.17 17.31
N GLN A 291 -9.01 11.90 16.61
CA GLN A 291 -8.58 12.96 15.68
C GLN A 291 -7.79 14.06 16.41
N TYR A 292 -8.26 14.52 17.57
CA TYR A 292 -7.53 15.48 18.40
C TYR A 292 -6.23 14.90 18.96
N GLY A 293 -6.23 13.63 19.37
CA GLY A 293 -5.02 12.92 19.80
C GLY A 293 -3.94 12.88 18.72
N GLY A 294 -4.31 12.56 17.49
CA GLY A 294 -3.37 12.57 16.37
C GLY A 294 -2.89 13.96 15.98
N LEU A 295 -3.76 14.99 16.02
CA LEU A 295 -3.34 16.39 15.83
C LEU A 295 -2.34 16.82 16.91
N LEU A 296 -2.55 16.41 18.15
CA LEU A 296 -1.61 16.67 19.24
C LEU A 296 -0.25 16.02 18.96
N ILE A 297 -0.22 14.75 18.50
CA ILE A 297 1.03 14.06 18.11
C ILE A 297 1.76 14.86 17.03
N VAL A 298 1.06 15.27 15.97
CA VAL A 298 1.66 16.05 14.87
C VAL A 298 2.18 17.39 15.39
N SER A 299 1.35 18.15 16.11
CA SER A 299 1.69 19.50 16.58
C SER A 299 2.88 19.49 17.54
N LEU A 300 2.85 18.61 18.54
CA LEU A 300 3.95 18.48 19.49
C LEU A 300 5.22 17.96 18.81
N GLY A 301 5.10 17.00 17.89
CA GLY A 301 6.23 16.50 17.11
C GLY A 301 6.88 17.58 16.26
N VAL A 302 6.09 18.40 15.56
CA VAL A 302 6.58 19.54 14.75
C VAL A 302 7.23 20.61 15.64
N LEU A 303 6.61 20.98 16.77
CA LEU A 303 7.18 21.95 17.71
C LEU A 303 8.49 21.46 18.32
N LEU A 304 8.54 20.21 18.77
CA LEU A 304 9.75 19.60 19.31
C LEU A 304 10.87 19.53 18.26
N SER A 305 10.52 19.10 17.04
CA SER A 305 11.48 19.04 15.92
C SER A 305 12.03 20.42 15.57
N GLY A 306 11.17 21.45 15.53
CA GLY A 306 11.58 22.83 15.29
C GLY A 306 12.47 23.38 16.42
N TRP A 307 12.18 23.01 17.66
CA TRP A 307 13.01 23.40 18.81
C TRP A 307 14.38 22.69 18.76
N LEU A 308 14.44 21.40 18.48
CA LEU A 308 15.69 20.63 18.31
C LEU A 308 16.50 21.19 17.14
N PHE A 309 15.87 21.51 16.01
CA PHE A 309 16.53 22.16 14.87
C PHE A 309 17.27 23.45 15.26
N ARG A 310 16.68 24.27 16.11
CA ARG A 310 17.28 25.56 16.54
C ARG A 310 18.45 25.36 17.51
N ASN A 311 18.40 24.32 18.34
CA ASN A 311 19.35 24.14 19.44
C ASN A 311 20.45 23.10 19.14
N GLU A 312 20.33 22.30 18.06
CA GLU A 312 21.34 21.32 17.66
C GLU A 312 22.48 22.00 16.90
N ARG A 313 23.71 21.53 17.17
CA ARG A 313 24.93 22.03 16.51
C ARG A 313 25.37 21.15 15.34
N ASP A 314 25.05 19.86 15.38
CA ASP A 314 25.34 18.92 14.30
C ASP A 314 24.43 19.21 13.11
N GLU A 315 25.02 19.65 12.01
CA GLU A 315 24.29 20.04 10.80
C GLU A 315 23.48 18.87 10.19
N SER A 316 23.97 17.64 10.28
CA SER A 316 23.29 16.47 9.77
C SER A 316 22.03 16.13 10.60
N LYS A 317 22.10 16.29 11.92
CA LYS A 317 20.93 16.15 12.80
C LYS A 317 19.94 17.29 12.59
N ARG A 318 20.42 18.52 12.44
CA ARG A 318 19.58 19.69 12.10
C ARG A 318 18.82 19.47 10.81
N ASP A 319 19.46 18.95 9.77
CA ASP A 319 18.82 18.64 8.50
C ASP A 319 17.66 17.64 8.70
N MET A 320 17.86 16.60 9.53
CA MET A 320 16.81 15.63 9.80
C MET A 320 15.67 16.22 10.67
N PHE A 321 15.98 17.03 11.67
CA PHE A 321 14.97 17.71 12.47
C PHE A 321 14.11 18.67 11.64
N LEU A 322 14.66 19.33 10.64
CA LEU A 322 13.90 20.14 9.71
C LEU A 322 13.10 19.30 8.70
N ALA A 323 13.68 18.19 8.23
CA ALA A 323 13.07 17.38 7.19
C ALA A 323 11.70 16.83 7.60
N LEU A 324 11.50 16.42 8.86
CA LEU A 324 10.23 15.85 9.31
C LEU A 324 9.06 16.84 9.29
N PRO A 325 9.15 18.06 9.89
CA PRO A 325 8.07 19.04 9.78
C PRO A 325 7.85 19.53 8.35
N VAL A 326 8.91 19.69 7.55
CA VAL A 326 8.80 20.06 6.14
C VAL A 326 8.11 18.96 5.33
N TRP A 327 8.38 17.68 5.64
CA TRP A 327 7.69 16.54 5.02
C TRP A 327 6.19 16.60 5.28
N ILE A 328 5.79 16.79 6.53
CA ILE A 328 4.38 16.95 6.90
C ILE A 328 3.77 18.16 6.20
N LEU A 329 4.46 19.31 6.21
CA LEU A 329 3.98 20.53 5.60
C LEU A 329 3.77 20.37 4.08
N ALA A 330 4.68 19.72 3.38
CA ALA A 330 4.56 19.47 1.94
C ALA A 330 3.29 18.66 1.60
N PHE A 331 3.03 17.58 2.34
CA PHE A 331 1.81 16.81 2.16
C PHE A 331 0.55 17.57 2.61
N PHE A 332 0.62 18.32 3.71
CA PHE A 332 -0.50 19.11 4.20
C PHE A 332 -0.93 20.16 3.16
N VAL A 333 0.03 20.94 2.64
CA VAL A 333 -0.23 21.96 1.61
C VAL A 333 -0.78 21.32 0.34
N LEU A 334 -0.19 20.22 -0.11
CA LEU A 334 -0.67 19.49 -1.29
C LEU A 334 -2.11 18.97 -1.11
N PHE A 335 -2.46 18.54 0.09
CA PHE A 335 -3.80 17.98 0.36
C PHE A 335 -4.89 19.05 0.48
N LEU A 336 -4.56 20.32 0.64
CA LEU A 336 -5.57 21.39 0.74
C LEU A 336 -6.51 21.45 -0.48
N PRO A 337 -6.01 21.54 -1.73
CA PRO A 337 -6.89 21.51 -2.88
C PRO A 337 -7.59 20.16 -3.09
N LEU A 338 -7.07 19.08 -2.51
CA LEU A 338 -7.58 17.71 -2.63
C LEU A 338 -8.37 17.23 -1.40
N ALA A 339 -8.83 18.15 -0.54
CA ALA A 339 -9.36 17.85 0.79
C ALA A 339 -10.47 16.80 0.81
N THR A 340 -11.33 16.76 -0.20
CA THR A 340 -12.45 15.81 -0.33
C THR A 340 -12.03 14.41 -0.78
N THR A 341 -10.84 14.26 -1.37
CA THR A 341 -10.35 12.99 -1.92
C THR A 341 -9.32 12.29 -1.05
N VAL A 342 -8.66 13.01 -0.13
CA VAL A 342 -7.54 12.50 0.69
C VAL A 342 -7.99 11.92 2.03
N ASP A 343 -9.11 11.21 2.04
CA ASP A 343 -9.74 10.61 3.23
C ASP A 343 -9.43 9.12 3.43
N LYS A 344 -8.47 8.56 2.68
CA LYS A 344 -8.11 7.14 2.72
C LYS A 344 -6.70 6.91 3.29
N PRO A 345 -6.44 5.77 3.95
CA PRO A 345 -5.12 5.45 4.54
C PRO A 345 -3.97 5.53 3.53
N ARG A 346 -4.20 5.18 2.26
CA ARG A 346 -3.19 5.17 1.20
C ARG A 346 -2.46 6.51 1.02
N PHE A 347 -3.11 7.63 1.30
CA PHE A 347 -2.52 8.97 1.19
C PHE A 347 -1.50 9.24 2.30
N PHE A 348 -1.59 8.52 3.42
CA PHE A 348 -0.74 8.68 4.60
C PHE A 348 0.38 7.62 4.70
N LEU A 349 0.41 6.63 3.81
CA LEU A 349 1.47 5.62 3.77
C LEU A 349 2.89 6.23 3.65
N PRO A 350 3.13 7.30 2.87
CA PRO A 350 4.43 7.95 2.82
C PRO A 350 4.89 8.59 4.14
N MET A 351 4.04 8.62 5.17
CA MET A 351 4.30 9.23 6.47
C MET A 351 4.40 8.22 7.62
N LEU A 352 4.38 6.90 7.34
CA LEU A 352 4.40 5.84 8.36
C LEU A 352 5.59 5.93 9.32
N PHE A 353 6.72 6.47 8.85
CA PHE A 353 7.94 6.59 9.64
C PHE A 353 7.96 7.78 10.61
N VAL A 354 7.03 8.75 10.47
CA VAL A 354 7.09 10.02 11.20
C VAL A 354 6.73 9.88 12.68
N PRO A 355 5.60 9.26 13.08
CA PRO A 355 5.22 9.18 14.49
C PRO A 355 6.24 8.47 15.39
N PRO A 356 6.85 7.31 15.01
CA PRO A 356 7.91 6.71 15.81
C PRO A 356 9.09 7.64 16.06
N LEU A 357 9.51 8.42 15.03
CA LEU A 357 10.61 9.37 15.17
C LEU A 357 10.24 10.53 16.10
N PHE A 358 9.02 11.06 16.03
CA PHE A 358 8.55 12.10 16.95
C PHE A 358 8.56 11.66 18.41
N PHE A 359 8.08 10.46 18.70
CA PHE A 359 8.14 9.92 20.06
C PHE A 359 9.57 9.70 20.54
N GLY A 360 10.46 9.22 19.64
CA GLY A 360 11.88 9.10 19.95
C GLY A 360 12.54 10.43 20.27
N MET A 361 12.19 11.52 19.58
CA MET A 361 12.77 12.86 19.79
C MET A 361 12.54 13.40 21.21
N ILE A 362 11.53 12.93 21.93
CA ILE A 362 11.30 13.30 23.32
C ILE A 362 12.54 12.94 24.17
N SER A 363 13.23 11.83 23.88
CA SER A 363 14.43 11.40 24.60
C SER A 363 15.66 12.31 24.36
N LEU A 364 15.60 13.17 23.34
CA LEU A 364 16.68 14.09 22.98
C LEU A 364 16.58 15.45 23.68
N LEU A 365 15.56 15.66 24.52
CA LEU A 365 15.44 16.88 25.30
C LEU A 365 16.68 17.06 26.20
N PRO A 366 17.32 18.25 26.23
CA PRO A 366 18.54 18.52 27.00
C PRO A 366 18.21 18.74 28.48
N VAL A 367 17.86 17.70 29.14
CA VAL A 367 17.60 17.67 30.58
C VAL A 367 18.62 16.77 31.25
N GLU A 368 19.00 17.10 32.48
CA GLU A 368 20.02 16.35 33.23
C GLU A 368 19.45 15.65 34.45
N GLY A 369 20.22 14.76 35.02
CA GLY A 369 19.92 14.05 36.28
C GLY A 369 18.57 13.32 36.24
N ARG A 370 17.77 13.48 37.28
CA ARG A 370 16.46 12.82 37.42
C ARG A 370 15.47 13.19 36.31
N LYS A 371 15.55 14.42 35.77
CA LYS A 371 14.67 14.86 34.66
C LYS A 371 14.96 14.08 33.39
N LYS A 372 16.24 13.81 33.07
CA LYS A 372 16.64 13.00 31.92
C LYS A 372 16.05 11.59 32.01
N MET A 373 16.12 10.98 33.19
CA MET A 373 15.54 9.65 33.42
C MET A 373 14.01 9.69 33.19
N ILE A 374 13.31 10.68 33.75
CA ILE A 374 11.86 10.81 33.59
C ILE A 374 11.49 10.96 32.09
N VAL A 375 12.17 11.83 31.37
CA VAL A 375 11.92 12.07 29.94
C VAL A 375 12.17 10.80 29.11
N SER A 376 13.26 10.09 29.35
CA SER A 376 13.55 8.84 28.66
C SER A 376 12.54 7.74 28.97
N VAL A 377 12.14 7.61 30.23
CA VAL A 377 11.10 6.64 30.66
C VAL A 377 9.74 7.01 30.03
N SER A 378 9.37 8.29 30.01
CA SER A 378 8.12 8.74 29.39
C SER A 378 8.11 8.47 27.87
N SER A 379 9.20 8.77 27.16
CA SER A 379 9.35 8.45 25.75
C SER A 379 9.23 6.94 25.51
N GLY A 380 9.94 6.13 26.31
CA GLY A 380 9.86 4.67 26.25
C GLY A 380 8.45 4.14 26.54
N ALA A 381 7.75 4.69 27.53
CA ALA A 381 6.37 4.30 27.85
C ALA A 381 5.40 4.59 26.70
N LEU A 382 5.49 5.77 26.06
CA LEU A 382 4.69 6.12 24.89
C LEU A 382 4.95 5.17 23.72
N LEU A 383 6.22 4.84 23.47
CA LEU A 383 6.60 3.87 22.44
C LEU A 383 6.09 2.46 22.76
N CYS A 384 6.17 2.02 24.00
CA CYS A 384 5.63 0.73 24.43
C CYS A 384 4.11 0.67 24.31
N LEU A 385 3.40 1.74 24.68
CA LEU A 385 1.94 1.83 24.51
C LEU A 385 1.55 1.78 23.03
N GLY A 386 2.23 2.55 22.17
CA GLY A 386 2.02 2.52 20.73
C GLY A 386 2.31 1.16 20.12
N LEU A 387 3.43 0.54 20.49
CA LEU A 387 3.82 -0.80 20.05
C LEU A 387 2.80 -1.86 20.49
N GLY A 388 2.44 -1.88 21.78
CA GLY A 388 1.47 -2.83 22.32
C GLY A 388 0.10 -2.70 21.66
N SER A 389 -0.35 -1.46 21.42
CA SER A 389 -1.58 -1.18 20.71
C SER A 389 -1.52 -1.68 19.24
N ASN A 390 -0.45 -1.38 18.50
CA ASN A 390 -0.28 -1.85 17.12
C ASN A 390 -0.23 -3.40 17.04
N ILE A 391 0.45 -4.07 17.97
CA ILE A 391 0.48 -5.54 18.05
C ILE A 391 -0.92 -6.07 18.35
N PHE A 392 -1.63 -5.46 19.29
CA PHE A 392 -3.00 -5.85 19.65
C PHE A 392 -3.94 -5.78 18.44
N PHE A 393 -3.94 -4.67 17.70
CA PHE A 393 -4.79 -4.52 16.51
C PHE A 393 -4.37 -5.45 15.37
N SER A 394 -3.07 -5.67 15.16
CA SER A 394 -2.57 -6.63 14.18
C SER A 394 -3.00 -8.06 14.51
N TYR A 395 -2.90 -8.46 15.77
CA TYR A 395 -3.34 -9.79 16.25
C TYR A 395 -4.85 -9.98 16.04
N HIS A 396 -5.66 -9.00 16.44
CA HIS A 396 -7.12 -9.10 16.27
C HIS A 396 -7.51 -9.18 14.80
N TRP A 397 -6.93 -8.35 13.95
CA TRP A 397 -7.18 -8.38 12.52
C TRP A 397 -6.80 -9.72 11.87
N LEU A 398 -5.61 -10.26 12.18
CA LEU A 398 -5.19 -11.57 11.68
C LEU A 398 -6.05 -12.71 12.23
N SER A 399 -6.48 -12.61 13.48
CA SER A 399 -7.40 -13.58 14.10
C SER A 399 -8.77 -13.59 13.42
N GLU A 400 -9.31 -12.43 13.06
CA GLU A 400 -10.57 -12.33 12.32
C GLU A 400 -10.44 -12.93 10.92
N ILE A 401 -9.35 -12.64 10.19
CA ILE A 401 -9.09 -13.26 8.89
C ILE A 401 -8.97 -14.79 9.04
N ARG A 402 -8.23 -15.26 10.02
CA ARG A 402 -8.08 -16.70 10.30
C ARG A 402 -9.43 -17.36 10.57
N MET A 403 -10.28 -16.74 11.38
CA MET A 403 -11.61 -17.29 11.70
C MET A 403 -12.51 -17.34 10.48
N SER A 404 -12.46 -16.33 9.59
CA SER A 404 -13.24 -16.34 8.35
C SER A 404 -12.77 -17.38 7.35
N THR A 405 -11.47 -17.74 7.35
CA THR A 405 -10.87 -18.67 6.38
C THR A 405 -11.03 -20.15 6.76
N HIS A 406 -11.11 -20.50 8.05
CA HIS A 406 -10.95 -21.89 8.50
C HIS A 406 -12.20 -22.59 9.08
N ARG A 407 -13.31 -22.01 9.14
CA ARG A 407 -14.66 -22.46 9.53
C ARG A 407 -15.40 -21.33 10.19
N TYR A 408 -16.70 -21.29 9.91
CA TYR A 408 -17.62 -20.35 10.51
C TYR A 408 -17.48 -20.31 12.05
N VAL A 409 -16.95 -19.22 12.55
CA VAL A 409 -17.21 -18.74 13.91
C VAL A 409 -17.80 -17.36 13.73
N SER A 410 -19.10 -17.22 14.03
CA SER A 410 -19.75 -15.91 14.04
C SER A 410 -18.85 -14.91 14.76
N PRO A 411 -18.36 -13.85 14.12
CA PRO A 411 -17.70 -12.78 14.85
C PRO A 411 -18.70 -12.32 15.90
N LYS A 412 -18.35 -12.40 17.17
CA LYS A 412 -19.19 -11.87 18.25
C LYS A 412 -19.53 -10.44 17.85
N LYS A 413 -20.81 -10.11 17.79
CA LYS A 413 -21.36 -8.81 17.37
C LYS A 413 -20.75 -7.58 18.06
N ASP A 414 -19.87 -7.78 19.05
CA ASP A 414 -19.39 -6.80 20.01
C ASP A 414 -17.87 -6.61 20.04
N THR A 415 -17.12 -7.09 19.03
CA THR A 415 -15.71 -6.70 18.96
C THR A 415 -15.60 -5.23 18.57
N VAL A 416 -15.42 -4.39 19.56
CA VAL A 416 -15.26 -2.92 19.52
C VAL A 416 -14.07 -2.50 18.64
N VAL A 417 -13.24 -3.43 18.22
CA VAL A 417 -11.92 -3.25 17.64
C VAL A 417 -11.93 -2.97 16.16
N LEU A 418 -12.88 -3.53 15.44
CA LEU A 418 -13.03 -3.28 14.00
C LEU A 418 -14.50 -2.97 13.71
N LYS A 419 -14.92 -1.73 13.93
CA LYS A 419 -16.04 -1.18 13.14
C LYS A 419 -15.57 -1.03 11.69
N MET A 420 -15.23 -2.13 11.06
CA MET A 420 -15.44 -2.25 9.63
C MET A 420 -16.93 -1.97 9.44
N LYS A 421 -17.27 -1.16 8.45
CA LYS A 421 -18.68 -0.87 8.15
C LYS A 421 -19.44 -2.18 8.22
N LYS A 422 -20.53 -2.19 8.97
CA LYS A 422 -21.36 -3.35 9.36
C LYS A 422 -21.76 -4.27 8.17
N ASP A 423 -21.46 -3.86 6.96
CA ASP A 423 -21.88 -4.42 5.69
C ASP A 423 -20.75 -4.83 4.74
N ASP A 424 -19.44 -4.62 5.09
CA ASP A 424 -18.35 -5.03 4.21
C ASP A 424 -18.11 -6.54 4.31
N MET A 425 -18.39 -7.28 3.24
CA MET A 425 -17.97 -8.67 3.09
C MET A 425 -16.47 -8.73 2.77
N TRP A 426 -15.75 -9.61 3.47
CA TRP A 426 -14.31 -9.76 3.35
C TRP A 426 -13.97 -11.23 3.12
N TRP A 427 -14.05 -11.68 1.87
CA TRP A 427 -13.58 -13.01 1.52
C TRP A 427 -12.09 -12.97 1.22
N THR A 428 -11.39 -13.96 1.74
CA THR A 428 -9.97 -14.14 1.46
C THR A 428 -9.77 -14.89 0.16
N TRP A 429 -8.57 -14.77 -0.41
CA TRP A 429 -8.21 -15.54 -1.60
C TRP A 429 -8.33 -17.05 -1.36
N GLY A 430 -7.94 -17.55 -0.18
CA GLY A 430 -8.08 -18.95 0.19
C GLY A 430 -9.53 -19.44 0.10
N GLN A 431 -10.49 -18.67 0.61
CA GLN A 431 -11.93 -19.02 0.52
C GLN A 431 -12.41 -19.08 -0.93
N ILE A 432 -12.02 -18.09 -1.74
CA ILE A 432 -12.46 -18.02 -3.15
C ILE A 432 -11.84 -19.15 -3.96
N LYS A 433 -10.57 -19.49 -3.72
CA LYS A 433 -9.88 -20.61 -4.35
C LYS A 433 -10.53 -21.93 -3.98
N GLU A 434 -10.82 -22.17 -2.71
CA GLU A 434 -11.51 -23.38 -2.24
C GLU A 434 -12.91 -23.49 -2.84
N ALA A 435 -13.65 -22.38 -2.96
CA ALA A 435 -14.95 -22.35 -3.62
C ALA A 435 -14.87 -22.71 -5.10
N ALA A 436 -13.87 -22.19 -5.83
CA ALA A 436 -13.66 -22.54 -7.23
C ALA A 436 -13.30 -24.01 -7.39
N GLU A 437 -12.38 -24.53 -6.59
CA GLU A 437 -11.98 -25.95 -6.59
C GLU A 437 -13.16 -26.87 -6.30
N TYR A 438 -14.02 -26.51 -5.34
CA TYR A 438 -15.24 -27.26 -5.05
C TYR A 438 -16.16 -27.30 -6.27
N MET A 439 -16.47 -26.16 -6.89
CA MET A 439 -17.40 -26.08 -8.03
C MET A 439 -16.84 -26.84 -9.25
N ILE A 440 -15.54 -26.77 -9.51
CA ILE A 440 -14.87 -27.51 -10.59
C ILE A 440 -15.00 -29.02 -10.37
N LYS A 441 -14.80 -29.50 -9.13
CA LYS A 441 -14.88 -30.91 -8.76
C LYS A 441 -16.33 -31.44 -8.78
N ASP A 442 -17.28 -30.64 -8.31
CA ASP A 442 -18.70 -31.00 -8.24
C ASP A 442 -19.37 -31.02 -9.62
N CYS A 443 -18.84 -30.19 -10.57
CA CYS A 443 -19.33 -30.08 -11.94
C CYS A 443 -18.20 -30.39 -12.95
N PRO A 444 -17.85 -31.66 -13.18
CA PRO A 444 -16.64 -32.01 -13.96
C PRO A 444 -16.77 -31.85 -15.46
N HIS A 445 -17.97 -31.86 -16.03
CA HIS A 445 -18.19 -31.95 -17.49
C HIS A 445 -19.02 -30.81 -18.09
N GLU A 446 -19.76 -30.08 -17.29
CA GLU A 446 -20.73 -29.07 -17.75
C GLU A 446 -20.22 -27.65 -17.52
N ASN A 447 -20.88 -26.66 -18.12
CA ASN A 447 -20.59 -25.27 -17.84
C ASN A 447 -21.01 -24.90 -16.41
N ILE A 448 -20.24 -24.03 -15.78
CA ILE A 448 -20.47 -23.58 -14.41
C ILE A 448 -21.06 -22.17 -14.45
N LEU A 449 -22.28 -22.02 -13.94
CA LEU A 449 -22.96 -20.75 -13.83
C LEU A 449 -22.96 -20.30 -12.38
N ILE A 450 -22.47 -19.06 -12.14
CA ILE A 450 -22.46 -18.51 -10.79
C ILE A 450 -23.36 -17.29 -10.74
N ASP A 451 -24.29 -17.30 -9.78
CA ASP A 451 -25.07 -16.15 -9.38
C ASP A 451 -24.53 -15.58 -8.05
N TYR A 452 -24.55 -14.27 -7.90
CA TYR A 452 -24.00 -13.58 -6.75
C TYR A 452 -25.11 -12.79 -6.06
N LYS A 453 -25.35 -13.06 -4.77
CA LYS A 453 -26.37 -12.34 -3.99
C LYS A 453 -25.76 -11.26 -3.10
N GLY A 454 -26.31 -10.06 -3.19
CA GLY A 454 -25.87 -8.92 -2.38
C GLY A 454 -24.44 -8.51 -2.66
N GLN A 455 -23.66 -8.25 -1.62
CA GLN A 455 -22.24 -7.85 -1.71
C GLN A 455 -21.31 -8.93 -2.28
N ALA A 456 -21.77 -10.18 -2.44
CA ALA A 456 -21.01 -11.23 -3.12
C ALA A 456 -20.66 -10.85 -4.56
N ALA A 457 -21.43 -9.95 -5.18
CA ALA A 457 -21.16 -9.45 -6.53
C ALA A 457 -19.79 -8.76 -6.66
N ASP A 458 -19.28 -8.17 -5.58
CA ASP A 458 -17.95 -7.52 -5.56
C ASP A 458 -16.80 -8.53 -5.77
N PHE A 459 -17.06 -9.82 -5.57
CA PHE A 459 -16.09 -10.91 -5.74
C PHE A 459 -16.25 -11.69 -7.05
N MET A 460 -17.13 -11.28 -7.93
CA MET A 460 -17.35 -11.95 -9.22
C MET A 460 -16.05 -12.09 -10.02
N HIS A 461 -15.35 -11.00 -10.25
CA HIS A 461 -14.09 -11.02 -11.00
C HIS A 461 -13.01 -11.85 -10.30
N THR A 462 -12.98 -11.85 -8.97
CA THR A 462 -12.03 -12.63 -8.18
C THR A 462 -12.29 -14.12 -8.33
N THR A 463 -13.57 -14.53 -8.34
CA THR A 463 -13.95 -15.94 -8.56
C THR A 463 -13.63 -16.38 -9.99
N LEU A 464 -13.96 -15.58 -11.01
CA LEU A 464 -13.60 -15.84 -12.40
C LEU A 464 -12.08 -16.03 -12.56
N TYR A 465 -11.30 -15.21 -11.87
CA TYR A 465 -9.84 -15.31 -11.89
C TYR A 465 -9.34 -16.61 -11.25
N ALA A 466 -9.95 -17.07 -10.16
CA ALA A 466 -9.61 -18.35 -9.53
C ALA A 466 -9.82 -19.53 -10.48
N PHE A 467 -10.93 -19.56 -11.23
CA PHE A 467 -11.18 -20.57 -12.26
C PHE A 467 -10.12 -20.54 -13.37
N ARG A 468 -9.77 -19.35 -13.85
CA ARG A 468 -8.75 -19.20 -14.89
C ARG A 468 -7.37 -19.69 -14.44
N LEU A 469 -6.98 -19.41 -13.19
CA LEU A 469 -5.74 -19.95 -12.62
C LEU A 469 -5.77 -21.47 -12.44
N ALA A 470 -6.95 -22.05 -12.22
CA ALA A 470 -7.14 -23.50 -12.19
C ALA A 470 -7.14 -24.15 -13.59
N GLY A 471 -7.02 -23.36 -14.65
CA GLY A 471 -7.06 -23.83 -16.04
C GLY A 471 -8.46 -24.26 -16.49
N ASP A 472 -9.53 -23.77 -15.84
CA ASP A 472 -10.90 -24.14 -16.14
C ASP A 472 -11.65 -22.98 -16.82
N ASP A 473 -11.93 -23.11 -18.10
CA ASP A 473 -12.62 -22.12 -18.91
C ASP A 473 -14.15 -22.37 -19.01
N ARG A 474 -14.70 -23.33 -18.28
CA ARG A 474 -16.13 -23.69 -18.33
C ARG A 474 -17.02 -22.72 -17.58
N ILE A 475 -16.44 -21.79 -16.82
CA ILE A 475 -17.22 -20.79 -16.11
C ILE A 475 -17.92 -19.84 -17.07
N ARG A 476 -19.20 -19.57 -16.83
CA ARG A 476 -20.03 -18.64 -17.61
C ARG A 476 -20.80 -17.73 -16.66
N ARG A 477 -21.14 -16.54 -17.13
CA ARG A 477 -22.06 -15.65 -16.38
C ARG A 477 -23.49 -16.16 -16.52
N SER A 478 -24.17 -16.32 -15.40
CA SER A 478 -25.55 -16.82 -15.34
C SER A 478 -26.53 -16.01 -16.21
N ARG A 479 -26.28 -14.71 -16.42
CA ARG A 479 -27.16 -13.81 -17.19
C ARG A 479 -26.97 -13.85 -18.72
N THR A 480 -25.91 -14.46 -19.21
CA THR A 480 -25.54 -14.45 -20.64
C THR A 480 -25.49 -15.83 -21.27
N TYR A 481 -25.77 -16.88 -20.49
CA TYR A 481 -25.67 -18.25 -20.96
C TYR A 481 -27.05 -18.87 -21.23
N ASP A 482 -27.25 -19.35 -22.44
CA ASP A 482 -28.42 -20.00 -22.97
C ASP A 482 -28.16 -21.42 -23.51
N GLY A 483 -27.03 -22.01 -23.14
CA GLY A 483 -26.62 -23.36 -23.56
C GLY A 483 -27.36 -24.48 -22.78
N PRO A 484 -27.32 -25.72 -23.32
CA PRO A 484 -28.22 -26.79 -22.88
C PRO A 484 -27.80 -27.53 -21.61
N SER A 485 -26.57 -27.37 -21.12
CA SER A 485 -26.04 -28.13 -19.96
C SER A 485 -25.18 -27.27 -19.06
N PHE A 486 -25.57 -27.15 -17.78
CA PHE A 486 -24.84 -26.37 -16.79
C PHE A 486 -25.12 -26.82 -15.36
N CYS A 487 -24.14 -26.53 -14.46
CA CYS A 487 -24.35 -26.55 -13.02
C CYS A 487 -24.49 -25.11 -12.53
N LYS A 488 -25.51 -24.81 -11.78
CA LYS A 488 -25.79 -23.47 -11.28
C LYS A 488 -25.53 -23.37 -9.79
N TYR A 489 -24.71 -22.40 -9.41
CA TYR A 489 -24.36 -22.09 -8.03
C TYR A 489 -24.76 -20.67 -7.67
N THR A 490 -25.04 -20.45 -6.39
CA THR A 490 -25.18 -19.10 -5.83
C THR A 490 -24.12 -18.89 -4.76
N LEU A 491 -23.34 -17.83 -4.88
CA LEU A 491 -22.46 -17.34 -3.83
C LEU A 491 -23.16 -16.27 -2.99
N THR A 492 -23.17 -16.46 -1.68
CA THR A 492 -23.80 -15.54 -0.73
C THR A 492 -23.04 -15.54 0.60
N LYS A 493 -23.36 -14.58 1.46
CA LYS A 493 -22.85 -14.56 2.82
C LYS A 493 -23.55 -15.61 3.67
N ALA A 494 -22.80 -16.43 4.38
CA ALA A 494 -23.34 -17.38 5.36
C ALA A 494 -24.07 -16.63 6.48
N LYS A 495 -25.24 -17.12 6.87
CA LYS A 495 -25.98 -16.58 8.01
C LYS A 495 -25.49 -17.24 9.30
N PRO A 496 -25.14 -16.47 10.36
CA PRO A 496 -24.80 -17.04 11.65
C PRO A 496 -25.91 -17.93 12.21
N GLY A 497 -25.57 -19.19 12.57
CA GLY A 497 -26.51 -20.13 13.17
C GLY A 497 -27.64 -20.63 12.27
N GLY A 498 -27.57 -20.41 10.95
CA GLY A 498 -28.48 -21.03 9.99
C GLY A 498 -28.15 -22.51 9.83
N ASN A 499 -29.16 -23.38 9.74
CA ASN A 499 -28.95 -24.76 9.38
C ASN A 499 -28.36 -24.82 7.96
N ILE A 500 -27.39 -25.70 7.76
CA ILE A 500 -26.84 -26.05 6.45
C ILE A 500 -27.78 -27.07 5.88
N GLU A 501 -28.44 -26.74 4.74
CA GLU A 501 -29.23 -27.69 3.98
C GLU A 501 -28.32 -28.57 3.14
N ASP A 502 -28.80 -29.73 2.68
CA ASP A 502 -27.99 -30.73 1.95
C ASP A 502 -27.31 -30.18 0.68
N ASP A 503 -27.85 -29.09 0.11
CA ASP A 503 -27.30 -28.42 -1.08
C ASP A 503 -26.46 -27.16 -0.77
N GLN A 504 -25.97 -27.04 0.45
CA GLN A 504 -25.22 -25.86 0.89
C GLN A 504 -23.85 -26.23 1.45
N TRP A 505 -22.85 -25.43 1.11
CA TRP A 505 -21.48 -25.56 1.60
C TRP A 505 -20.98 -24.23 2.14
N ASP A 506 -20.53 -24.20 3.38
CA ASP A 506 -19.97 -23.00 4.00
C ASP A 506 -18.44 -23.06 4.07
N ILE A 507 -17.76 -22.02 3.55
CA ILE A 507 -16.33 -21.80 3.67
C ILE A 507 -16.14 -20.51 4.49
N GLY A 508 -16.00 -20.64 5.80
CA GLY A 508 -16.02 -19.50 6.69
C GLY A 508 -17.36 -18.74 6.63
N ASP A 509 -17.34 -17.47 6.27
CA ASP A 509 -18.53 -16.64 6.09
C ASP A 509 -19.07 -16.61 4.64
N MET A 510 -18.48 -17.42 3.75
CA MET A 510 -18.98 -17.64 2.39
C MET A 510 -19.87 -18.87 2.35
N ARG A 511 -21.02 -18.77 1.69
CA ARG A 511 -21.92 -19.89 1.43
C ARG A 511 -22.05 -20.11 -0.06
N ILE A 512 -21.83 -21.36 -0.48
CA ILE A 512 -22.12 -21.88 -1.81
C ILE A 512 -23.46 -22.61 -1.73
N VAL A 513 -24.42 -22.24 -2.55
CA VAL A 513 -25.69 -22.93 -2.68
C VAL A 513 -25.76 -23.56 -4.06
N VAL A 514 -25.93 -24.87 -4.12
CA VAL A 514 -26.19 -25.59 -5.37
C VAL A 514 -27.64 -25.40 -5.74
N LEU A 515 -27.92 -24.75 -6.86
CA LEU A 515 -29.31 -24.45 -7.26
C LEU A 515 -29.89 -25.48 -8.24
N ASP A 516 -29.09 -25.96 -9.19
CA ASP A 516 -29.52 -26.93 -10.19
C ASP A 516 -28.32 -27.60 -10.86
N LYS A 517 -28.44 -28.91 -11.08
CA LYS A 517 -27.48 -29.73 -11.83
C LYS A 517 -28.09 -30.23 -13.16
N ARG A 518 -29.27 -29.78 -13.57
CA ARG A 518 -29.94 -30.23 -14.80
C ARG A 518 -30.35 -29.03 -15.65
N GLY A 519 -30.09 -29.10 -16.95
CA GLY A 519 -30.39 -28.05 -17.91
C GLY A 519 -31.83 -27.56 -17.89
N GLY A 520 -32.00 -26.27 -17.60
CA GLY A 520 -33.26 -25.54 -17.74
C GLY A 520 -33.02 -24.27 -18.56
N SER A 521 -34.02 -23.88 -19.37
CA SER A 521 -33.97 -22.64 -20.12
C SER A 521 -34.00 -21.42 -19.19
N PHE A 522 -33.11 -20.47 -19.38
CA PHE A 522 -33.03 -19.24 -18.60
C PHE A 522 -33.59 -18.06 -19.39
N ASP A 523 -34.45 -17.28 -18.76
CA ASP A 523 -35.02 -16.07 -19.34
C ASP A 523 -34.02 -14.91 -19.24
N ALA A 524 -33.44 -14.49 -20.36
CA ALA A 524 -32.38 -13.48 -20.45
C ALA A 524 -32.95 -12.06 -20.38
N GLY A 525 -33.43 -11.65 -19.21
CA GLY A 525 -33.82 -10.27 -18.94
C GLY A 525 -32.65 -9.38 -18.63
N ALA A 526 -32.38 -8.43 -19.52
CA ALA A 526 -31.48 -7.27 -19.41
C ALA A 526 -29.97 -7.50 -19.64
N ARG A 527 -29.49 -7.05 -20.80
CA ARG A 527 -28.10 -6.91 -21.18
C ARG A 527 -27.41 -5.84 -20.34
N GLY A 528 -26.53 -6.25 -19.43
CA GLY A 528 -25.48 -5.38 -18.88
C GLY A 528 -24.26 -5.45 -19.78
N LYS A 529 -23.68 -4.32 -20.14
CA LYS A 529 -22.43 -4.22 -20.93
C LYS A 529 -21.30 -5.02 -20.28
N ASP A 530 -20.54 -5.72 -21.10
CA ASP A 530 -19.38 -6.51 -20.69
C ASP A 530 -18.23 -5.60 -20.20
N ASP A 531 -18.15 -5.36 -18.89
CA ASP A 531 -17.07 -4.57 -18.26
C ASP A 531 -15.68 -5.24 -18.36
N ALA A 532 -15.61 -6.52 -18.73
CA ALA A 532 -14.34 -7.24 -18.90
C ALA A 532 -13.64 -6.92 -20.24
N GLU A 533 -14.38 -6.58 -21.29
CA GLU A 533 -13.83 -6.10 -22.57
C GLU A 533 -13.36 -4.63 -22.47
N GLU A 534 -13.99 -3.81 -21.62
CA GLU A 534 -13.53 -2.44 -21.37
C GLU A 534 -12.19 -2.36 -20.62
N ALA A 535 -11.82 -3.39 -19.86
CA ALA A 535 -10.52 -3.42 -19.18
C ALA A 535 -9.33 -3.66 -20.14
N SER A 536 -9.57 -4.23 -21.33
CA SER A 536 -8.55 -4.49 -22.34
C SER A 536 -8.41 -3.36 -23.36
N ASN A 537 -9.45 -2.56 -23.57
CA ASN A 537 -9.47 -1.51 -24.58
C ASN A 537 -8.85 -0.22 -24.05
N GLY A 538 -7.54 -0.04 -24.27
CA GLY A 538 -6.84 1.21 -23.99
C GLY A 538 -5.47 1.08 -23.35
N TYR A 539 -4.91 -0.13 -23.25
CA TYR A 539 -3.51 -0.31 -22.89
C TYR A 539 -2.67 -0.36 -24.18
N GLU A 540 -1.75 0.59 -24.30
CA GLU A 540 -0.66 0.51 -25.26
C GLU A 540 0.42 -0.40 -24.66
N TYR A 541 0.87 -1.36 -25.44
CA TYR A 541 1.88 -2.35 -25.06
C TYR A 541 3.18 -2.10 -25.82
N TRP A 542 4.29 -2.70 -25.39
CA TRP A 542 5.55 -2.64 -26.12
C TRP A 542 5.46 -3.23 -27.52
N SER A 543 4.56 -4.21 -27.75
CA SER A 543 4.24 -4.73 -29.08
C SER A 543 3.72 -3.64 -30.02
N ASP A 544 2.94 -2.68 -29.53
CA ASP A 544 2.37 -1.59 -30.33
C ASP A 544 3.46 -0.61 -30.76
N VAL A 545 4.45 -0.36 -29.89
CA VAL A 545 5.64 0.44 -30.21
C VAL A 545 6.43 -0.22 -31.34
N ALA A 546 6.69 -1.54 -31.23
CA ALA A 546 7.42 -2.28 -32.26
C ALA A 546 6.72 -2.23 -33.63
N GLN A 547 5.39 -2.36 -33.68
CA GLN A 547 4.61 -2.25 -34.92
C GLN A 547 4.63 -0.84 -35.50
N TYR A 548 4.62 0.21 -34.66
CA TYR A 548 4.69 1.60 -35.13
C TYR A 548 6.00 1.90 -35.89
N PHE A 549 7.14 1.43 -35.38
CA PHE A 549 8.45 1.63 -35.98
C PHE A 549 8.79 0.65 -37.10
N SER A 550 8.00 -0.42 -37.30
CA SER A 550 8.15 -1.36 -38.40
C SER A 550 7.37 -0.97 -39.66
N LYS A 551 6.48 0.00 -39.56
CA LYS A 551 5.76 0.66 -40.68
C LYS A 551 6.53 1.87 -41.19
#